data_5f958b5e499c983afa22f273f9cf23c7
#
_entry.id   5f958b5e499c983afa22f273f9cf23c7
#
_cell.length_a   1.000
_cell.length_b   1.000
_cell.length_c   1.000
_cell.angle_alpha   90.00
_cell.angle_beta   90.00
_cell.angle_gamma   90.00
#
_symmetry.space_group_name_H-M   'P 1'
#
loop_
_entity.id
_entity.type
_entity.pdbx_description
1 polymer ?
#
loop_
_entity_poly.entity_id
_entity_poly.type
_entity_poly.pdbx_seq_one_letter_code
_entity_poly.pdbx_strand_id
1 'polypeptide(L)'
;MKFTRVFLEAIGYELPQHIVTSTWIEEQLAPLYRKLYLHPGQLEALTGIRERRWWGPGHINAVEAAKAAKKALAETDIPAEDIGAVVYGGVCRDNYEPATACHVAAELKVSANTAIHDVSNACLGALTGIIDVANRIELGQIKAGVVVACETAREITEIMIQRMLDEGTMEFFKQALATMTGGSGAVGIVLSDGSYGNNGPRLQGGITLGAPEHHKMCRWGADQRIPARAPQMMETNAIGMLRHGGDLIRRVGDAFFKELNWAREGLDRIISHQVASANRDAILNNLGLPPEKDFSTYPFLGNMGTVSLPVTAAIAEERGILEKKQKVGFIGIGSGLNSMMLGWEW
;
A
#
# COMPACT_ATOMS: atom_id res chain seq x y z
N MET A 1 1.91 17.71 -10.41
CA MET A 1 0.98 18.26 -9.40
C MET A 1 1.79 19.01 -8.37
N LYS A 2 1.32 20.17 -7.92
CA LYS A 2 1.96 20.96 -6.84
C LYS A 2 0.92 21.35 -5.81
N PHE A 3 1.31 21.36 -4.55
CA PHE A 3 0.45 21.73 -3.42
C PHE A 3 1.16 22.76 -2.55
N THR A 4 0.39 23.67 -1.96
CA THR A 4 0.91 24.79 -1.16
C THR A 4 0.40 24.78 0.29
N ARG A 5 -0.75 24.14 0.52
CA ARG A 5 -1.46 24.18 1.81
C ARG A 5 -1.96 22.83 2.28
N VAL A 6 -1.28 21.74 1.93
CA VAL A 6 -1.66 20.39 2.33
C VAL A 6 -0.64 19.83 3.29
N PHE A 7 -1.08 19.48 4.50
CA PHE A 7 -0.26 18.95 5.57
C PHE A 7 -0.72 17.54 5.94
N LEU A 8 0.24 16.66 6.21
CA LEU A 8 0.01 15.36 6.81
C LEU A 8 -0.01 15.54 8.33
N GLU A 9 -1.18 15.45 8.95
CA GLU A 9 -1.32 15.67 10.38
C GLU A 9 -0.91 14.45 11.20
N ALA A 10 -1.35 13.26 10.77
CA ALA A 10 -1.00 12.00 11.43
C ALA A 10 -1.22 10.79 10.52
N ILE A 11 -0.50 9.69 10.82
CA ILE A 11 -0.74 8.36 10.27
C ILE A 11 -0.94 7.39 11.43
N GLY A 12 -2.16 6.86 11.57
CA GLY A 12 -2.45 5.77 12.49
C GLY A 12 -2.54 4.44 11.75
N TYR A 13 -2.19 3.35 12.41
CA TYR A 13 -2.26 2.02 11.81
C TYR A 13 -2.69 0.93 12.79
N GLU A 14 -3.19 -0.17 12.24
CA GLU A 14 -3.51 -1.42 12.93
C GLU A 14 -2.78 -2.59 12.26
N LEU A 15 -2.15 -3.41 13.07
CA LEU A 15 -1.52 -4.64 12.62
C LEU A 15 -2.18 -5.84 13.28
N PRO A 16 -2.50 -6.91 12.52
CA PRO A 16 -3.02 -8.15 13.07
C PRO A 16 -2.03 -8.77 14.08
N GLN A 17 -2.56 -9.47 15.09
CA GLN A 17 -1.73 -10.16 16.09
C GLN A 17 -1.16 -11.48 15.58
N HIS A 18 -1.83 -12.13 14.61
CA HIS A 18 -1.40 -13.44 14.11
C HIS A 18 -0.19 -13.32 13.19
N ILE A 19 0.95 -13.84 13.64
CA ILE A 19 2.20 -13.87 12.89
C ILE A 19 2.25 -15.15 12.06
N VAL A 20 2.59 -15.00 10.78
CA VAL A 20 2.77 -16.09 9.81
C VAL A 20 4.17 -16.01 9.23
N THR A 21 4.99 -17.03 9.47
CA THR A 21 6.37 -17.09 8.95
C THR A 21 6.42 -17.65 7.55
N SER A 22 7.49 -17.33 6.80
CA SER A 22 7.75 -17.97 5.50
C SER A 22 7.92 -19.47 5.65
N THR A 23 8.54 -19.94 6.73
CA THR A 23 8.66 -21.36 7.06
C THR A 23 7.29 -22.02 7.20
N TRP A 24 6.34 -21.40 7.90
CA TRP A 24 4.98 -21.94 8.03
C TRP A 24 4.29 -22.11 6.67
N ILE A 25 4.44 -21.12 5.77
CA ILE A 25 3.88 -21.23 4.40
C ILE A 25 4.53 -22.39 3.63
N GLU A 26 5.86 -22.56 3.74
CA GLU A 26 6.56 -23.67 3.12
C GLU A 26 6.14 -25.04 3.66
N GLU A 27 5.85 -25.12 4.95
CA GLU A 27 5.28 -26.32 5.60
C GLU A 27 3.91 -26.68 4.99
N GLN A 28 3.03 -25.68 4.75
CA GLN A 28 1.76 -25.93 4.05
C GLN A 28 1.98 -26.42 2.61
N LEU A 29 3.04 -25.97 1.95
CA LEU A 29 3.43 -26.36 0.58
C LEU A 29 4.36 -27.58 0.54
N ALA A 30 4.63 -28.26 1.65
CA ALA A 30 5.61 -29.35 1.71
C ALA A 30 5.40 -30.47 0.67
N PRO A 31 4.18 -30.92 0.33
CA PRO A 31 3.97 -31.89 -0.75
C PRO A 31 4.44 -31.37 -2.12
N LEU A 32 4.16 -30.09 -2.41
CA LEU A 32 4.59 -29.45 -3.66
C LEU A 32 6.11 -29.25 -3.70
N TYR A 33 6.72 -28.82 -2.59
CA TYR A 33 8.17 -28.65 -2.47
C TYR A 33 8.91 -29.96 -2.80
N ARG A 34 8.45 -31.10 -2.24
CA ARG A 34 9.01 -32.42 -2.57
C ARG A 34 8.85 -32.76 -4.05
N LYS A 35 7.65 -32.52 -4.62
CA LYS A 35 7.35 -32.82 -6.02
C LYS A 35 8.21 -32.00 -7.00
N LEU A 36 8.47 -30.73 -6.67
CA LEU A 36 9.20 -29.81 -7.53
C LEU A 36 10.69 -29.71 -7.20
N TYR A 37 11.19 -30.53 -6.25
CA TYR A 37 12.57 -30.51 -5.77
C TYR A 37 13.01 -29.13 -5.23
N LEU A 38 12.08 -28.42 -4.55
CA LEU A 38 12.37 -27.16 -3.90
C LEU A 38 12.92 -27.39 -2.48
N HIS A 39 13.74 -26.48 -1.99
CA HIS A 39 14.35 -26.59 -0.67
C HIS A 39 13.65 -25.68 0.37
N PRO A 40 13.54 -26.13 1.63
CA PRO A 40 13.09 -25.25 2.72
C PRO A 40 13.96 -23.99 2.84
N GLY A 41 13.36 -22.87 3.24
CA GLY A 41 14.02 -21.56 3.32
C GLY A 41 14.06 -20.78 2.00
N GLN A 42 13.57 -21.37 0.92
CA GLN A 42 13.60 -20.74 -0.40
C GLN A 42 12.66 -19.54 -0.51
N LEU A 43 11.49 -19.57 0.16
CA LEU A 43 10.55 -18.46 0.13
C LEU A 43 11.15 -17.20 0.77
N GLU A 44 11.80 -17.33 1.92
CA GLU A 44 12.51 -16.20 2.55
C GLU A 44 13.70 -15.75 1.69
N ALA A 45 14.49 -16.68 1.17
CA ALA A 45 15.63 -16.35 0.30
C ALA A 45 15.24 -15.58 -0.98
N LEU A 46 14.10 -15.92 -1.59
CA LEU A 46 13.60 -15.27 -2.82
C LEU A 46 12.93 -13.92 -2.55
N THR A 47 12.31 -13.75 -1.38
CA THR A 47 11.47 -12.58 -1.10
C THR A 47 12.09 -11.61 -0.11
N GLY A 48 13.00 -12.07 0.74
CA GLY A 48 13.51 -11.34 1.89
C GLY A 48 12.48 -11.18 3.02
N ILE A 49 11.36 -11.91 2.96
CA ILE A 49 10.27 -11.84 3.95
C ILE A 49 10.41 -13.01 4.91
N ARG A 50 10.74 -12.70 6.16
CA ARG A 50 10.79 -13.70 7.23
C ARG A 50 9.41 -14.01 7.77
N GLU A 51 8.60 -12.96 8.01
CA GLU A 51 7.25 -13.08 8.56
C GLU A 51 6.32 -12.00 8.03
N ARG A 52 5.02 -12.22 8.19
CA ARG A 52 3.94 -11.26 7.94
C ARG A 52 2.85 -11.45 8.98
N ARG A 53 1.84 -10.60 8.92
CA ARG A 53 0.71 -10.68 9.84
C ARG A 53 -0.58 -10.88 9.07
N TRP A 54 -1.52 -11.65 9.63
CA TRP A 54 -2.83 -11.88 9.05
C TRP A 54 -3.95 -11.59 10.04
N TRP A 55 -5.04 -11.05 9.55
CA TRP A 55 -6.27 -10.92 10.32
C TRP A 55 -6.81 -12.30 10.69
N GLY A 56 -7.53 -12.35 11.83
CA GLY A 56 -8.32 -13.53 12.21
C GLY A 56 -9.54 -13.68 11.28
N PRO A 57 -10.16 -14.89 11.25
CA PRO A 57 -11.41 -15.10 10.54
C PRO A 57 -12.50 -14.15 11.04
N GLY A 58 -13.32 -13.61 10.11
CA GLY A 58 -14.44 -12.74 10.45
C GLY A 58 -14.06 -11.29 10.78
N HIS A 59 -12.83 -10.85 10.49
CA HIS A 59 -12.50 -9.43 10.53
C HIS A 59 -13.33 -8.65 9.50
N ILE A 60 -13.55 -7.37 9.78
CA ILE A 60 -14.28 -6.44 8.90
C ILE A 60 -13.31 -5.32 8.54
N ASN A 61 -13.03 -5.16 7.24
CA ASN A 61 -12.03 -4.19 6.75
C ASN A 61 -12.34 -2.75 7.19
N ALA A 62 -13.62 -2.34 7.12
CA ALA A 62 -14.04 -1.01 7.54
C ALA A 62 -13.80 -0.76 9.03
N VAL A 63 -14.00 -1.77 9.88
CA VAL A 63 -13.78 -1.66 11.34
C VAL A 63 -12.29 -1.47 11.64
N GLU A 64 -11.42 -2.24 11.01
CA GLU A 64 -9.98 -2.14 11.24
C GLU A 64 -9.43 -0.81 10.67
N ALA A 65 -9.91 -0.38 9.50
CA ALA A 65 -9.59 0.92 8.93
C ALA A 65 -10.06 2.09 9.82
N ALA A 66 -11.26 1.98 10.41
CA ALA A 66 -11.78 2.98 11.34
C ALA A 66 -10.96 3.05 12.63
N LYS A 67 -10.48 1.92 13.18
CA LYS A 67 -9.57 1.91 14.34
C LYS A 67 -8.28 2.66 14.03
N ALA A 68 -7.68 2.39 12.87
CA ALA A 68 -6.47 3.08 12.42
C ALA A 68 -6.71 4.60 12.26
N ALA A 69 -7.84 4.99 11.67
CA ALA A 69 -8.23 6.41 11.54
C ALA A 69 -8.47 7.08 12.89
N LYS A 70 -9.12 6.41 13.84
CA LYS A 70 -9.32 6.93 15.21
C LYS A 70 -7.98 7.16 15.92
N LYS A 71 -6.99 6.29 15.72
CA LYS A 71 -5.62 6.51 16.25
C LYS A 71 -4.98 7.75 15.64
N ALA A 72 -5.05 7.91 14.30
CA ALA A 72 -4.52 9.09 13.65
C ALA A 72 -5.21 10.39 14.13
N LEU A 73 -6.54 10.38 14.21
CA LEU A 73 -7.30 11.54 14.67
C LEU A 73 -7.01 11.90 16.13
N ALA A 74 -6.71 10.92 16.99
CA ALA A 74 -6.36 11.14 18.39
C ALA A 74 -5.04 11.92 18.57
N GLU A 75 -4.17 11.94 17.55
CA GLU A 75 -2.92 12.71 17.53
C GLU A 75 -3.13 14.15 16.98
N THR A 76 -4.39 14.54 16.69
CA THR A 76 -4.73 15.84 16.09
C THR A 76 -5.81 16.54 16.89
N ASP A 77 -5.91 17.87 16.71
CA ASP A 77 -6.99 18.70 17.26
C ASP A 77 -8.17 18.84 16.29
N ILE A 78 -8.29 17.96 15.28
CA ILE A 78 -9.33 18.03 14.24
C ILE A 78 -10.60 17.34 14.75
N PRO A 79 -11.70 18.08 14.95
CA PRO A 79 -12.96 17.48 15.37
C PRO A 79 -13.61 16.69 14.23
N ALA A 80 -14.37 15.65 14.56
CA ALA A 80 -15.00 14.77 13.56
C ALA A 80 -15.95 15.52 12.60
N GLU A 81 -16.60 16.56 13.07
CA GLU A 81 -17.49 17.44 12.27
C GLU A 81 -16.77 18.25 11.19
N ASP A 82 -15.47 18.49 11.34
CA ASP A 82 -14.66 19.24 10.38
C ASP A 82 -14.04 18.35 9.29
N ILE A 83 -14.20 17.03 9.39
CA ILE A 83 -13.76 16.09 8.37
C ILE A 83 -14.66 16.24 7.14
N GLY A 84 -14.15 16.90 6.10
CA GLY A 84 -14.88 17.17 4.86
C GLY A 84 -14.86 16.01 3.85
N ALA A 85 -13.96 15.02 4.01
CA ALA A 85 -13.91 13.83 3.16
C ALA A 85 -13.42 12.59 3.93
N VAL A 86 -14.03 11.42 3.65
CA VAL A 86 -13.55 10.09 4.03
C VAL A 86 -13.40 9.26 2.77
N VAL A 87 -12.16 8.88 2.44
CA VAL A 87 -11.83 8.15 1.23
C VAL A 87 -11.23 6.80 1.58
N TYR A 88 -11.86 5.70 1.15
CA TYR A 88 -11.31 4.35 1.32
C TYR A 88 -10.54 3.93 0.08
N GLY A 89 -9.24 3.58 0.25
CA GLY A 89 -8.33 3.24 -0.85
C GLY A 89 -7.93 1.76 -0.91
N GLY A 90 -8.52 0.87 -0.08
CA GLY A 90 -8.18 -0.56 -0.07
C GLY A 90 -8.67 -1.32 -1.30
N VAL A 91 -7.92 -2.36 -1.70
CA VAL A 91 -8.37 -3.36 -2.68
C VAL A 91 -9.41 -4.28 -2.04
N CYS A 92 -9.14 -4.69 -0.79
CA CYS A 92 -10.05 -5.53 -0.01
C CYS A 92 -11.23 -4.69 0.48
N ARG A 93 -12.45 -5.11 0.14
CA ARG A 93 -13.70 -4.43 0.48
C ARG A 93 -14.63 -5.40 1.17
N ASP A 94 -15.45 -4.89 2.11
CA ASP A 94 -16.42 -5.73 2.80
C ASP A 94 -17.60 -6.11 1.89
N ASN A 95 -18.01 -5.19 1.00
CA ASN A 95 -19.14 -5.35 0.08
C ASN A 95 -18.83 -4.71 -1.28
N TYR A 96 -19.58 -5.10 -2.31
CA TYR A 96 -19.61 -4.36 -3.58
C TYR A 96 -20.34 -3.02 -3.41
N GLU A 97 -21.37 -2.98 -2.58
CA GLU A 97 -22.17 -1.83 -2.14
C GLU A 97 -22.75 -2.04 -0.74
N PRO A 98 -22.83 -1.00 0.12
CA PRO A 98 -22.34 0.36 -0.12
C PRO A 98 -20.81 0.44 -0.17
N ALA A 99 -20.26 1.65 -0.47
CA ALA A 99 -18.84 1.91 -0.35
C ALA A 99 -18.34 1.59 1.06
N THR A 100 -17.14 1.00 1.18
CA THR A 100 -16.52 0.66 2.48
C THR A 100 -16.31 1.91 3.33
N ALA A 101 -16.01 3.04 2.69
CA ALA A 101 -15.90 4.35 3.34
C ALA A 101 -17.16 4.75 4.12
N CYS A 102 -18.37 4.29 3.72
CA CYS A 102 -19.62 4.61 4.45
C CYS A 102 -19.61 4.02 5.86
N HIS A 103 -19.15 2.78 6.01
CA HIS A 103 -19.03 2.15 7.33
C HIS A 103 -17.95 2.86 8.18
N VAL A 104 -16.80 3.17 7.59
CA VAL A 104 -15.74 3.94 8.28
C VAL A 104 -16.27 5.31 8.75
N ALA A 105 -16.97 6.03 7.89
CA ALA A 105 -17.55 7.34 8.21
C ALA A 105 -18.57 7.27 9.37
N ALA A 106 -19.39 6.22 9.40
CA ALA A 106 -20.31 5.96 10.52
C ALA A 106 -19.56 5.71 11.84
N GLU A 107 -18.47 4.93 11.80
CA GLU A 107 -17.60 4.65 12.94
C GLU A 107 -16.88 5.92 13.46
N LEU A 108 -16.50 6.83 12.57
CA LEU A 108 -15.87 8.10 12.89
C LEU A 108 -16.88 9.19 13.32
N LYS A 109 -18.19 8.96 13.09
CA LYS A 109 -19.27 9.90 13.40
C LYS A 109 -19.08 11.28 12.73
N VAL A 110 -18.64 11.26 11.47
CA VAL A 110 -18.43 12.49 10.69
C VAL A 110 -19.74 13.19 10.36
N SER A 111 -19.66 14.44 9.92
CA SER A 111 -20.79 15.28 9.52
C SER A 111 -21.55 14.70 8.31
N ALA A 112 -22.83 14.99 8.19
CA ALA A 112 -23.63 14.67 7.00
C ALA A 112 -23.15 15.39 5.73
N ASN A 113 -22.33 16.43 5.86
CA ASN A 113 -21.74 17.17 4.73
C ASN A 113 -20.43 16.56 4.24
N THR A 114 -19.94 15.48 4.88
CA THR A 114 -18.70 14.81 4.49
C THR A 114 -18.86 14.06 3.16
N ALA A 115 -17.93 14.25 2.23
CA ALA A 115 -17.85 13.46 1.01
C ALA A 115 -17.33 12.05 1.34
N ILE A 116 -18.08 10.99 0.98
CA ILE A 116 -17.77 9.62 1.37
C ILE A 116 -17.73 8.74 0.12
N HIS A 117 -16.59 8.12 -0.19
CA HIS A 117 -16.46 7.23 -1.34
C HIS A 117 -15.22 6.33 -1.27
N ASP A 118 -15.22 5.27 -2.08
CA ASP A 118 -14.05 4.42 -2.31
C ASP A 118 -13.33 4.84 -3.60
N VAL A 119 -12.00 4.70 -3.59
CA VAL A 119 -11.17 4.78 -4.79
C VAL A 119 -10.49 3.45 -5.06
N SER A 120 -10.22 3.13 -6.33
CA SER A 120 -9.57 1.89 -6.73
C SER A 120 -8.36 2.18 -7.61
N ASN A 121 -7.16 1.86 -7.11
CA ASN A 121 -5.92 1.93 -7.88
C ASN A 121 -4.89 0.89 -7.38
N ALA A 122 -5.34 -0.33 -7.13
CA ALA A 122 -4.51 -1.42 -6.62
C ALA A 122 -3.63 -0.96 -5.43
N CYS A 123 -2.32 -1.26 -5.45
CA CYS A 123 -1.38 -0.87 -4.39
C CYS A 123 -1.21 0.66 -4.21
N LEU A 124 -1.79 1.47 -5.09
CA LEU A 124 -1.74 2.93 -5.05
C LEU A 124 -3.02 3.57 -4.48
N GLY A 125 -3.97 2.77 -4.01
CA GLY A 125 -5.26 3.30 -3.55
C GLY A 125 -5.13 4.34 -2.45
N ALA A 126 -4.29 4.11 -1.42
CA ALA A 126 -4.03 5.08 -0.35
C ALA A 126 -3.39 6.37 -0.89
N LEU A 127 -2.38 6.28 -1.78
CA LEU A 127 -1.77 7.45 -2.40
C LEU A 127 -2.76 8.21 -3.29
N THR A 128 -3.65 7.48 -3.98
CA THR A 128 -4.72 8.10 -4.77
C THR A 128 -5.71 8.85 -3.87
N GLY A 129 -6.07 8.26 -2.74
CA GLY A 129 -6.90 8.91 -1.73
C GLY A 129 -6.23 10.18 -1.15
N ILE A 130 -4.92 10.13 -0.87
CA ILE A 130 -4.14 11.32 -0.47
C ILE A 130 -4.28 12.43 -1.50
N ILE A 131 -4.13 12.12 -2.80
CA ILE A 131 -4.26 13.14 -3.86
C ILE A 131 -5.70 13.65 -3.96
N ASP A 132 -6.73 12.80 -3.83
CA ASP A 132 -8.12 13.26 -3.86
C ASP A 132 -8.40 14.25 -2.73
N VAL A 133 -8.05 13.91 -1.49
CA VAL A 133 -8.20 14.78 -0.33
C VAL A 133 -7.35 16.04 -0.48
N ALA A 134 -6.09 15.91 -0.92
CA ALA A 134 -5.17 17.03 -1.12
C ALA A 134 -5.70 18.04 -2.15
N ASN A 135 -6.28 17.57 -3.25
CA ASN A 135 -6.90 18.44 -4.26
C ASN A 135 -8.08 19.24 -3.68
N ARG A 136 -8.92 18.61 -2.85
CA ARG A 136 -10.05 19.30 -2.19
C ARG A 136 -9.57 20.34 -1.20
N ILE A 137 -8.51 20.06 -0.43
CA ILE A 137 -7.87 21.01 0.51
C ILE A 137 -7.25 22.16 -0.29
N GLU A 138 -6.46 21.89 -1.32
CA GLU A 138 -5.80 22.92 -2.13
C GLU A 138 -6.79 23.87 -2.79
N LEU A 139 -7.95 23.34 -3.25
CA LEU A 139 -9.04 24.11 -3.81
C LEU A 139 -9.89 24.83 -2.76
N GLY A 140 -9.62 24.67 -1.45
CA GLY A 140 -10.39 25.25 -0.37
C GLY A 140 -11.81 24.70 -0.20
N GLN A 141 -12.10 23.52 -0.76
CA GLN A 141 -13.41 22.87 -0.63
C GLN A 141 -13.62 22.26 0.76
N ILE A 142 -12.54 21.75 1.37
CA ILE A 142 -12.52 21.20 2.71
C ILE A 142 -11.27 21.68 3.46
N LYS A 143 -11.32 21.68 4.80
CA LYS A 143 -10.16 22.00 5.65
C LYS A 143 -9.37 20.75 6.04
N ALA A 144 -10.06 19.64 6.27
CA ALA A 144 -9.45 18.35 6.64
C ALA A 144 -10.16 17.18 5.97
N GLY A 145 -9.45 16.08 5.81
CA GLY A 145 -9.99 14.82 5.31
C GLY A 145 -9.18 13.62 5.76
N VAL A 146 -9.81 12.45 5.70
CA VAL A 146 -9.24 11.18 6.14
C VAL A 146 -9.20 10.20 4.99
N VAL A 147 -8.02 9.63 4.75
CA VAL A 147 -7.83 8.51 3.83
C VAL A 147 -7.63 7.25 4.65
N VAL A 148 -8.36 6.19 4.33
CA VAL A 148 -8.28 4.92 5.04
C VAL A 148 -8.10 3.76 4.08
N ALA A 149 -7.46 2.70 4.55
CA ALA A 149 -7.40 1.44 3.84
C ALA A 149 -7.22 0.28 4.83
N CYS A 150 -7.75 -0.88 4.48
CA CYS A 150 -7.44 -2.15 5.13
C CYS A 150 -7.21 -3.20 4.06
N GLU A 151 -6.17 -4.01 4.24
CA GLU A 151 -5.85 -5.11 3.34
C GLU A 151 -5.78 -6.42 4.11
N THR A 152 -6.26 -7.50 3.48
CA THR A 152 -6.16 -8.85 3.98
C THR A 152 -5.50 -9.76 2.95
N ALA A 153 -4.52 -10.56 3.38
CA ALA A 153 -3.84 -11.51 2.52
C ALA A 153 -4.18 -12.96 2.84
N ARG A 154 -4.84 -13.22 3.98
CA ARG A 154 -5.06 -14.58 4.47
C ARG A 154 -5.83 -15.43 3.48
N GLU A 155 -7.04 -14.98 3.11
CA GLU A 155 -7.97 -15.77 2.30
C GLU A 155 -7.38 -16.09 0.92
N ILE A 156 -6.83 -15.08 0.25
CA ILE A 156 -6.24 -15.31 -1.08
C ILE A 156 -4.99 -16.18 -0.99
N THR A 157 -4.19 -16.07 0.07
CA THR A 157 -3.00 -16.92 0.25
C THR A 157 -3.39 -18.36 0.53
N GLU A 158 -4.37 -18.62 1.41
CA GLU A 158 -4.89 -19.96 1.69
C GLU A 158 -5.47 -20.60 0.41
N ILE A 159 -6.26 -19.85 -0.37
CA ILE A 159 -6.78 -20.30 -1.69
C ILE A 159 -5.62 -20.66 -2.63
N MET A 160 -4.61 -19.80 -2.75
CA MET A 160 -3.50 -20.04 -3.68
C MET A 160 -2.58 -21.17 -3.23
N ILE A 161 -2.40 -21.40 -1.92
CA ILE A 161 -1.71 -22.59 -1.40
C ILE A 161 -2.43 -23.84 -1.85
N GLN A 162 -3.75 -23.93 -1.65
CA GLN A 162 -4.52 -25.10 -2.07
C GLN A 162 -4.42 -25.32 -3.59
N ARG A 163 -4.54 -24.28 -4.38
CA ARG A 163 -4.42 -24.37 -5.84
C ARG A 163 -3.02 -24.80 -6.29
N MET A 164 -1.96 -24.32 -5.62
CA MET A 164 -0.60 -24.77 -5.90
C MET A 164 -0.43 -26.29 -5.63
N LEU A 165 -1.05 -26.80 -4.57
CA LEU A 165 -1.05 -28.23 -4.26
C LEU A 165 -1.81 -29.05 -5.31
N ASP A 166 -2.97 -28.54 -5.76
CA ASP A 166 -3.81 -29.21 -6.76
C ASP A 166 -3.17 -29.23 -8.16
N GLU A 167 -2.68 -28.08 -8.63
CA GLU A 167 -2.03 -27.95 -9.95
C GLU A 167 -0.66 -28.64 -9.99
N GLY A 168 0.12 -28.49 -8.96
CA GLY A 168 1.38 -29.21 -8.74
C GLY A 168 2.45 -28.98 -9.79
N THR A 169 2.50 -27.82 -10.48
CA THR A 169 3.44 -27.51 -11.55
C THR A 169 4.36 -26.34 -11.17
N MET A 170 5.59 -26.33 -11.69
CA MET A 170 6.54 -25.24 -11.50
C MET A 170 6.05 -23.93 -12.15
N GLU A 171 5.30 -24.03 -13.24
CA GLU A 171 4.74 -22.86 -13.92
C GLU A 171 3.73 -22.15 -13.02
N PHE A 172 2.77 -22.89 -12.45
CA PHE A 172 1.78 -22.34 -11.54
C PHE A 172 2.41 -21.82 -10.25
N PHE A 173 3.41 -22.53 -9.69
CA PHE A 173 4.18 -22.07 -8.54
C PHE A 173 4.78 -20.68 -8.78
N LYS A 174 5.43 -20.46 -9.94
CA LYS A 174 6.01 -19.15 -10.30
C LYS A 174 4.96 -18.05 -10.43
N GLN A 175 3.78 -18.36 -10.98
CA GLN A 175 2.67 -17.39 -11.13
C GLN A 175 2.05 -16.99 -9.78
N ALA A 176 1.98 -17.95 -8.84
CA ALA A 176 1.36 -17.78 -7.54
C ALA A 176 2.33 -17.27 -6.45
N LEU A 177 3.65 -17.32 -6.69
CA LEU A 177 4.67 -17.01 -5.68
C LEU A 177 4.50 -15.61 -5.07
N ALA A 178 4.11 -14.62 -5.87
CA ALA A 178 3.89 -13.26 -5.38
C ALA A 178 2.79 -13.17 -4.31
N THR A 179 1.77 -14.05 -4.36
CA THR A 179 0.72 -14.10 -3.34
C THR A 179 1.27 -14.53 -1.97
N MET A 180 2.33 -15.34 -1.96
CA MET A 180 2.98 -15.80 -0.73
C MET A 180 3.72 -14.68 0.00
N THR A 181 3.88 -13.51 -0.60
CA THR A 181 4.43 -12.32 0.06
C THR A 181 3.41 -11.57 0.91
N GLY A 182 2.12 -11.88 0.77
CA GLY A 182 1.00 -11.12 1.29
C GLY A 182 0.96 -11.00 2.82
N GLY A 183 0.84 -9.76 3.28
CA GLY A 183 0.56 -9.38 4.67
C GLY A 183 -0.77 -8.64 4.78
N SER A 184 -1.21 -8.41 6.01
CA SER A 184 -2.45 -7.70 6.32
C SER A 184 -2.17 -6.52 7.24
N GLY A 185 -2.98 -5.47 7.15
CA GLY A 185 -2.90 -4.29 7.99
C GLY A 185 -3.98 -3.27 7.63
N ALA A 186 -4.12 -2.26 8.46
CA ALA A 186 -5.00 -1.13 8.19
C ALA A 186 -4.28 0.20 8.48
N VAL A 187 -4.69 1.26 7.80
CA VAL A 187 -4.13 2.60 7.94
C VAL A 187 -5.22 3.65 7.90
N GLY A 188 -5.02 4.71 8.68
CA GLY A 188 -5.75 5.98 8.62
C GLY A 188 -4.76 7.12 8.48
N ILE A 189 -4.97 8.00 7.51
CA ILE A 189 -4.11 9.13 7.16
C ILE A 189 -4.96 10.39 7.25
N VAL A 190 -4.56 11.32 8.09
CA VAL A 190 -5.25 12.61 8.30
C VAL A 190 -4.49 13.71 7.57
N LEU A 191 -5.19 14.42 6.70
CA LEU A 191 -4.66 15.57 5.96
C LEU A 191 -5.46 16.82 6.33
N SER A 192 -4.77 17.98 6.42
CA SER A 192 -5.42 19.26 6.64
C SER A 192 -4.81 20.41 5.82
N ASP A 193 -5.43 21.60 5.92
CA ASP A 193 -4.91 22.84 5.37
C ASP A 193 -3.97 23.59 6.34
N GLY A 194 -3.60 22.95 7.46
CA GLY A 194 -2.72 23.54 8.49
C GLY A 194 -3.43 24.49 9.46
N SER A 195 -4.75 24.69 9.34
CA SER A 195 -5.49 25.64 10.20
C SER A 195 -5.73 25.15 11.63
N TYR A 196 -5.39 23.89 11.93
CA TYR A 196 -5.58 23.27 13.25
C TYR A 196 -4.34 23.33 14.16
N GLY A 197 -3.28 24.06 13.73
CA GLY A 197 -2.12 24.37 14.58
C GLY A 197 -1.04 23.31 14.65
N ASN A 198 -1.27 22.10 14.18
CA ASN A 198 -0.24 21.08 14.03
C ASN A 198 0.33 21.17 12.60
N ASN A 199 1.56 21.65 12.45
CA ASN A 199 2.21 21.76 11.16
C ASN A 199 3.07 20.49 10.94
N GLY A 200 2.41 19.39 10.61
CA GLY A 200 3.06 18.16 10.17
C GLY A 200 3.77 18.29 8.82
N PRO A 201 4.27 17.19 8.25
CA PRO A 201 4.90 17.19 6.93
C PRO A 201 4.02 17.82 5.85
N ARG A 202 4.60 18.71 5.04
CA ARG A 202 3.89 19.40 3.96
C ARG A 202 4.05 18.67 2.63
N LEU A 203 2.93 18.35 1.97
CA LEU A 203 2.93 17.81 0.61
C LEU A 203 3.37 18.90 -0.38
N GLN A 204 4.49 18.67 -1.06
CA GLN A 204 5.02 19.61 -2.06
C GLN A 204 4.40 19.38 -3.44
N GLY A 205 4.10 18.11 -3.74
CA GLY A 205 3.55 17.72 -5.03
C GLY A 205 3.86 16.28 -5.39
N GLY A 206 3.68 15.95 -6.65
CA GLY A 206 3.95 14.59 -7.14
C GLY A 206 3.67 14.39 -8.61
N ILE A 207 3.94 13.17 -9.07
CA ILE A 207 3.72 12.70 -10.42
C ILE A 207 2.99 11.36 -10.40
N THR A 208 2.08 11.19 -11.36
CA THR A 208 1.45 9.89 -11.66
C THR A 208 1.67 9.59 -13.13
N LEU A 209 2.16 8.39 -13.45
CA LEU A 209 2.26 7.87 -14.81
C LEU A 209 1.66 6.47 -14.88
N GLY A 210 1.11 6.12 -16.05
CA GLY A 210 0.56 4.80 -16.35
C GLY A 210 1.27 4.12 -17.52
N ALA A 211 1.15 2.79 -17.58
CA ALA A 211 1.51 1.93 -18.69
C ALA A 211 0.42 0.85 -18.86
N PRO A 212 -0.80 1.27 -19.31
CA PRO A 212 -2.00 0.42 -19.33
C PRO A 212 -1.89 -0.78 -20.28
N GLU A 213 -0.98 -0.76 -21.24
CA GLU A 213 -0.67 -1.90 -22.10
C GLU A 213 -0.20 -3.13 -21.31
N HIS A 214 0.21 -2.95 -20.06
CA HIS A 214 0.68 -4.00 -19.17
C HIS A 214 -0.37 -4.47 -18.14
N HIS A 215 -1.65 -4.11 -18.30
CA HIS A 215 -2.72 -4.39 -17.33
C HIS A 215 -2.93 -5.88 -17.00
N LYS A 216 -2.45 -6.80 -17.84
CA LYS A 216 -2.56 -8.24 -17.62
C LYS A 216 -1.44 -8.84 -16.74
N MET A 217 -0.41 -8.07 -16.39
CA MET A 217 0.77 -8.61 -15.69
C MET A 217 0.52 -8.98 -14.24
N CYS A 218 -0.43 -8.33 -13.58
CA CYS A 218 -0.84 -8.66 -12.22
C CYS A 218 -2.35 -8.48 -12.11
N ARG A 219 -3.06 -9.54 -11.74
CA ARG A 219 -4.53 -9.55 -11.61
C ARG A 219 -4.93 -10.31 -10.36
N TRP A 220 -5.88 -9.74 -9.64
CA TRP A 220 -6.57 -10.38 -8.53
C TRP A 220 -8.08 -10.23 -8.72
N GLY A 221 -8.80 -11.33 -8.71
CA GLY A 221 -10.25 -11.35 -8.90
C GLY A 221 -10.79 -12.76 -9.10
N ALA A 222 -12.01 -12.87 -9.60
CA ALA A 222 -12.60 -14.14 -9.97
C ALA A 222 -11.80 -14.83 -11.09
N ASP A 223 -11.62 -16.14 -10.99
CA ASP A 223 -10.96 -16.93 -12.03
C ASP A 223 -11.86 -17.07 -13.25
N GLN A 224 -11.61 -16.28 -14.29
CA GLN A 224 -12.41 -16.26 -15.52
C GLN A 224 -12.37 -17.58 -16.31
N ARG A 225 -11.46 -18.52 -15.98
CA ARG A 225 -11.38 -19.86 -16.60
C ARG A 225 -12.46 -20.80 -16.09
N ILE A 226 -13.07 -20.50 -14.94
CA ILE A 226 -14.09 -21.32 -14.30
C ILE A 226 -15.43 -20.56 -14.38
N PRO A 227 -16.46 -21.10 -15.08
CA PRO A 227 -17.77 -20.45 -15.16
C PRO A 227 -18.48 -20.45 -13.80
N ALA A 228 -19.21 -19.38 -13.50
CA ALA A 228 -20.11 -19.17 -12.37
C ALA A 228 -19.60 -19.62 -10.98
N ARG A 229 -19.35 -18.69 -10.07
CA ARG A 229 -18.81 -18.86 -8.70
C ARG A 229 -17.33 -19.26 -8.63
N ALA A 230 -16.53 -18.73 -9.53
CA ALA A 230 -15.11 -18.98 -9.55
C ALA A 230 -14.43 -18.59 -8.23
N PRO A 231 -13.60 -19.46 -7.66
CA PRO A 231 -12.73 -19.08 -6.56
C PRO A 231 -11.85 -17.90 -7.00
N GLN A 232 -11.45 -17.08 -6.05
CA GLN A 232 -10.53 -15.98 -6.32
C GLN A 232 -9.20 -16.53 -6.83
N MET A 233 -8.55 -15.76 -7.69
CA MET A 233 -7.22 -16.05 -8.20
C MET A 233 -6.38 -14.78 -8.23
N MET A 234 -5.11 -14.93 -7.84
CA MET A 234 -4.09 -13.92 -8.01
C MET A 234 -2.97 -14.47 -8.88
N GLU A 235 -2.73 -13.80 -10.00
CA GLU A 235 -1.67 -14.16 -10.96
C GLU A 235 -0.73 -12.98 -11.13
N THR A 236 0.59 -13.26 -11.09
CA THR A 236 1.60 -12.21 -11.26
C THR A 236 2.72 -12.71 -12.17
N ASN A 237 2.96 -11.98 -13.26
CA ASN A 237 4.18 -12.12 -14.04
C ASN A 237 5.29 -11.28 -13.36
N ALA A 238 5.96 -11.89 -12.36
CA ALA A 238 6.96 -11.19 -11.54
C ALA A 238 8.13 -10.61 -12.37
N ILE A 239 8.60 -11.34 -13.39
CA ILE A 239 9.70 -10.89 -14.26
C ILE A 239 9.24 -9.67 -15.10
N GLY A 240 8.05 -9.75 -15.70
CA GLY A 240 7.46 -8.64 -16.44
C GLY A 240 7.25 -7.41 -15.55
N MET A 241 6.75 -7.61 -14.34
CA MET A 241 6.57 -6.53 -13.35
C MET A 241 7.89 -5.84 -12.99
N LEU A 242 8.96 -6.58 -12.75
CA LEU A 242 10.28 -6.00 -12.45
C LEU A 242 10.82 -5.19 -13.64
N ARG A 243 10.71 -5.73 -14.87
CA ARG A 243 11.21 -5.07 -16.08
C ARG A 243 10.43 -3.81 -16.42
N HIS A 244 9.13 -3.94 -16.69
CA HIS A 244 8.29 -2.83 -17.14
C HIS A 244 7.94 -1.86 -16.01
N GLY A 245 7.84 -2.38 -14.77
CA GLY A 245 7.70 -1.56 -13.58
C GLY A 245 8.94 -0.72 -13.32
N GLY A 246 10.14 -1.28 -13.49
CA GLY A 246 11.40 -0.55 -13.38
C GLY A 246 11.49 0.61 -14.37
N ASP A 247 11.15 0.38 -15.64
CA ASP A 247 11.09 1.45 -16.66
C ASP A 247 10.09 2.55 -16.29
N LEU A 248 8.93 2.18 -15.78
CA LEU A 248 7.91 3.13 -15.34
C LEU A 248 8.38 3.95 -14.13
N ILE A 249 9.02 3.30 -13.14
CA ILE A 249 9.61 3.96 -11.95
C ILE A 249 10.67 4.98 -12.36
N ARG A 250 11.56 4.64 -13.29
CA ARG A 250 12.57 5.58 -13.79
C ARG A 250 11.92 6.81 -14.40
N ARG A 251 10.91 6.63 -15.27
CA ARG A 251 10.16 7.74 -15.90
C ARG A 251 9.44 8.60 -14.86
N VAL A 252 8.80 7.99 -13.87
CA VAL A 252 8.14 8.71 -12.77
C VAL A 252 9.16 9.50 -11.96
N GLY A 253 10.31 8.90 -11.63
CA GLY A 253 11.39 9.57 -10.89
C GLY A 253 11.94 10.78 -11.65
N ASP A 254 12.26 10.63 -12.96
CA ASP A 254 12.75 11.74 -13.78
C ASP A 254 11.73 12.90 -13.81
N ALA A 255 10.46 12.58 -14.00
CA ALA A 255 9.39 13.58 -14.00
C ALA A 255 9.19 14.22 -12.61
N PHE A 256 9.27 13.44 -11.53
CA PHE A 256 9.12 13.91 -10.16
C PHE A 256 10.20 14.91 -9.76
N PHE A 257 11.47 14.58 -9.96
CA PHE A 257 12.58 15.47 -9.63
C PHE A 257 12.52 16.78 -10.42
N LYS A 258 12.11 16.70 -11.70
CA LYS A 258 11.87 17.88 -12.55
C LYS A 258 10.69 18.72 -12.04
N GLU A 259 9.55 18.09 -11.71
CA GLU A 259 8.33 18.79 -11.26
C GLU A 259 8.56 19.57 -9.97
N LEU A 260 9.23 18.96 -9.00
CA LEU A 260 9.50 19.59 -7.69
C LEU A 260 10.76 20.46 -7.69
N ASN A 261 11.52 20.46 -8.77
CA ASN A 261 12.83 21.10 -8.84
C ASN A 261 13.76 20.62 -7.71
N TRP A 262 13.75 19.30 -7.44
CA TRP A 262 14.60 18.65 -6.46
C TRP A 262 15.75 17.96 -7.16
N ALA A 263 16.97 18.08 -6.59
CA ALA A 263 18.08 17.22 -6.97
C ALA A 263 17.90 15.83 -6.35
N ARG A 264 18.33 14.76 -7.03
CA ARG A 264 18.26 13.38 -6.50
C ARG A 264 19.04 13.22 -5.22
N GLU A 265 20.20 13.85 -5.17
CA GLU A 265 21.12 13.86 -4.02
C GLU A 265 20.46 14.55 -2.80
N GLY A 266 19.62 15.56 -3.06
CA GLY A 266 18.90 16.33 -2.06
C GLY A 266 17.64 15.64 -1.49
N LEU A 267 17.24 14.46 -2.01
CA LEU A 267 16.23 13.63 -1.35
C LEU A 267 16.86 12.94 -0.15
N ASP A 268 16.32 13.16 1.05
CA ASP A 268 16.89 12.61 2.28
C ASP A 268 16.46 11.17 2.52
N ARG A 269 15.18 10.89 2.34
CA ARG A 269 14.57 9.56 2.55
C ARG A 269 13.60 9.17 1.44
N ILE A 270 13.45 7.88 1.25
CA ILE A 270 12.43 7.29 0.39
C ILE A 270 11.67 6.22 1.16
N ILE A 271 10.34 6.25 1.05
CA ILE A 271 9.45 5.18 1.50
C ILE A 271 8.81 4.60 0.25
N SER A 272 9.15 3.36 -0.04
CA SER A 272 8.64 2.67 -1.23
C SER A 272 7.52 1.70 -0.90
N HIS A 273 6.71 1.36 -1.90
CA HIS A 273 5.76 0.26 -1.78
C HIS A 273 6.50 -1.05 -1.49
N GLN A 274 6.10 -1.72 -0.41
CA GLN A 274 6.76 -2.91 0.12
C GLN A 274 6.22 -4.17 -0.55
N VAL A 275 7.04 -4.86 -1.35
CA VAL A 275 6.67 -6.13 -2.00
C VAL A 275 7.64 -7.23 -1.59
N ALA A 276 8.93 -7.09 -1.96
CA ALA A 276 10.00 -8.03 -1.68
C ALA A 276 11.37 -7.34 -1.95
N SER A 277 12.48 -7.98 -1.55
CA SER A 277 13.83 -7.45 -1.72
C SER A 277 14.15 -7.03 -3.17
N ALA A 278 13.85 -7.89 -4.15
CA ALA A 278 14.09 -7.59 -5.56
C ALA A 278 13.32 -6.35 -6.06
N ASN A 279 12.09 -6.12 -5.55
CA ASN A 279 11.30 -4.95 -5.90
C ASN A 279 11.89 -3.67 -5.31
N ARG A 280 12.32 -3.72 -4.04
CA ARG A 280 13.04 -2.62 -3.38
C ARG A 280 14.29 -2.22 -4.17
N ASP A 281 15.14 -3.20 -4.48
CA ASP A 281 16.39 -2.97 -5.20
C ASP A 281 16.12 -2.41 -6.62
N ALA A 282 15.10 -2.92 -7.30
CA ALA A 282 14.69 -2.39 -8.60
C ALA A 282 14.23 -0.92 -8.51
N ILE A 283 13.48 -0.54 -7.46
CA ILE A 283 13.05 0.85 -7.24
C ILE A 283 14.28 1.75 -7.05
N LEU A 284 15.16 1.40 -6.12
CA LEU A 284 16.35 2.22 -5.81
C LEU A 284 17.28 2.35 -7.00
N ASN A 285 17.59 1.26 -7.70
CA ASN A 285 18.43 1.27 -8.88
C ASN A 285 17.85 2.13 -10.01
N ASN A 286 16.54 2.03 -10.29
CA ASN A 286 15.90 2.81 -11.34
C ASN A 286 15.75 4.31 -10.99
N LEU A 287 15.69 4.64 -9.70
CA LEU A 287 15.73 6.02 -9.23
C LEU A 287 17.14 6.58 -9.11
N GLY A 288 18.18 5.73 -9.15
CA GLY A 288 19.57 6.13 -8.90
C GLY A 288 19.80 6.57 -7.45
N LEU A 289 19.11 5.92 -6.50
CA LEU A 289 19.20 6.25 -5.08
C LEU A 289 19.96 5.16 -4.32
N PRO A 290 20.83 5.55 -3.36
CA PRO A 290 21.55 4.59 -2.57
C PRO A 290 20.67 3.95 -1.49
N PRO A 291 20.96 2.67 -1.09
CA PRO A 291 20.12 1.89 -0.19
C PRO A 291 19.88 2.49 1.20
N GLU A 292 20.79 3.31 1.70
CA GLU A 292 20.69 3.97 3.00
C GLU A 292 19.60 5.04 3.09
N LYS A 293 19.07 5.49 1.95
CA LYS A 293 17.93 6.41 1.92
C LYS A 293 16.60 5.70 2.09
N ASP A 294 16.55 4.37 1.91
CA ASP A 294 15.35 3.57 2.05
C ASP A 294 15.14 3.06 3.48
N PHE A 295 13.88 2.97 3.88
CA PHE A 295 13.46 2.23 5.05
C PHE A 295 12.40 1.21 4.65
N SER A 296 12.57 -0.04 5.05
CA SER A 296 11.72 -1.15 4.62
C SER A 296 11.14 -1.94 5.79
N THR A 297 9.86 -2.31 5.67
CA THR A 297 9.14 -3.16 6.63
C THR A 297 8.73 -4.52 6.06
N TYR A 298 8.91 -4.75 4.75
CA TYR A 298 8.55 -6.04 4.13
C TYR A 298 9.20 -7.27 4.80
N PRO A 299 10.42 -7.19 5.40
CA PRO A 299 11.01 -8.38 6.03
C PRO A 299 10.18 -8.96 7.17
N PHE A 300 9.35 -8.15 7.84
CA PHE A 300 8.55 -8.55 9.00
C PHE A 300 7.04 -8.23 8.89
N LEU A 301 6.59 -7.53 7.84
CA LEU A 301 5.17 -7.26 7.57
C LEU A 301 4.69 -7.82 6.24
N GLY A 302 5.61 -8.20 5.34
CA GLY A 302 5.27 -8.64 3.99
C GLY A 302 4.68 -7.51 3.14
N ASN A 303 3.97 -7.90 2.09
CA ASN A 303 3.26 -6.99 1.19
C ASN A 303 1.82 -6.81 1.64
N MET A 304 1.53 -5.70 2.28
CA MET A 304 0.18 -5.32 2.74
C MET A 304 -0.57 -4.45 1.69
N GLY A 305 -0.33 -4.68 0.40
CA GLY A 305 -1.01 -3.91 -0.64
C GLY A 305 -0.82 -2.40 -0.49
N THR A 306 -1.90 -1.64 -0.61
CA THR A 306 -1.87 -0.17 -0.52
C THR A 306 -1.52 0.37 0.87
N VAL A 307 -1.69 -0.44 1.91
CA VAL A 307 -1.39 -0.11 3.32
C VAL A 307 0.12 -0.13 3.60
N SER A 308 0.90 -0.88 2.84
CA SER A 308 2.34 -1.08 3.06
C SER A 308 3.12 0.22 3.20
N LEU A 309 2.98 1.14 2.22
CA LEU A 309 3.77 2.36 2.17
C LEU A 309 3.45 3.31 3.35
N PRO A 310 2.18 3.69 3.60
CA PRO A 310 1.89 4.60 4.71
C PRO A 310 2.18 4.00 6.09
N VAL A 311 1.99 2.71 6.31
CA VAL A 311 2.41 2.05 7.57
C VAL A 311 3.93 2.07 7.72
N THR A 312 4.68 1.85 6.63
CA THR A 312 6.14 1.97 6.66
C THR A 312 6.58 3.39 7.01
N ALA A 313 5.90 4.41 6.51
CA ALA A 313 6.18 5.82 6.85
C ALA A 313 5.91 6.09 8.35
N ALA A 314 4.78 5.64 8.88
CA ALA A 314 4.47 5.79 10.31
C ALA A 314 5.53 5.11 11.20
N ILE A 315 5.91 3.87 10.90
CA ILE A 315 6.96 3.15 11.65
C ILE A 315 8.33 3.84 11.52
N ALA A 316 8.65 4.41 10.35
CA ALA A 316 9.88 5.16 10.15
C ALA A 316 9.92 6.44 11.00
N GLU A 317 8.79 7.13 11.11
CA GLU A 317 8.64 8.31 11.99
C GLU A 317 8.76 7.92 13.46
N GLU A 318 8.04 6.92 13.93
CA GLU A 318 8.14 6.39 15.31
C GLU A 318 9.57 6.00 15.71
N ARG A 319 10.37 5.55 14.72
CA ARG A 319 11.77 5.16 14.93
C ARG A 319 12.77 6.30 14.77
N GLY A 320 12.29 7.52 14.52
CA GLY A 320 13.15 8.70 14.30
C GLY A 320 13.97 8.62 13.02
N ILE A 321 13.52 7.86 12.00
CA ILE A 321 14.18 7.77 10.69
C ILE A 321 13.72 8.90 9.78
N LEU A 322 12.44 9.30 9.90
CA LEU A 322 11.90 10.50 9.28
C LEU A 322 11.98 11.64 10.29
N GLU A 323 12.69 12.71 9.93
CA GLU A 323 12.97 13.84 10.78
C GLU A 323 12.51 15.15 10.15
N LYS A 324 12.22 16.16 10.99
CA LYS A 324 11.79 17.48 10.50
C LYS A 324 12.78 18.09 9.52
N LYS A 325 12.24 18.74 8.48
CA LYS A 325 12.95 19.39 7.37
C LYS A 325 13.57 18.43 6.34
N GLN A 326 13.40 17.13 6.47
CA GLN A 326 13.84 16.20 5.44
C GLN A 326 12.91 16.27 4.21
N LYS A 327 13.50 16.10 3.04
CA LYS A 327 12.80 15.83 1.79
C LYS A 327 12.55 14.34 1.67
N VAL A 328 11.30 13.92 1.75
CA VAL A 328 10.89 12.52 1.75
C VAL A 328 10.09 12.22 0.49
N GLY A 329 10.48 11.17 -0.23
CA GLY A 329 9.76 10.66 -1.39
C GLY A 329 8.92 9.43 -1.04
N PHE A 330 7.62 9.47 -1.30
CA PHE A 330 6.76 8.27 -1.28
C PHE A 330 6.64 7.75 -2.69
N ILE A 331 7.08 6.51 -2.97
CA ILE A 331 6.96 5.91 -4.30
C ILE A 331 6.17 4.62 -4.26
N GLY A 332 5.10 4.57 -5.04
CA GLY A 332 4.29 3.39 -5.24
C GLY A 332 4.28 2.94 -6.70
N ILE A 333 4.18 1.63 -6.87
CA ILE A 333 3.85 0.99 -8.13
C ILE A 333 2.75 -0.04 -7.88
N GLY A 334 1.80 -0.12 -8.78
CA GLY A 334 0.66 -1.03 -8.68
C GLY A 334 0.29 -1.65 -10.00
N SER A 335 -0.57 -2.66 -9.90
CA SER A 335 -1.21 -3.27 -11.08
C SER A 335 -1.86 -2.20 -11.94
N GLY A 336 -1.75 -2.37 -13.27
CA GLY A 336 -2.32 -1.41 -14.18
C GLY A 336 -1.49 -1.26 -15.48
N LEU A 337 -0.16 -1.14 -15.55
CA LEU A 337 0.70 -0.65 -14.48
C LEU A 337 0.49 0.83 -14.22
N ASN A 338 0.49 1.20 -12.98
CA ASN A 338 0.51 2.61 -12.56
C ASN A 338 1.69 2.83 -11.61
N SER A 339 2.27 4.03 -11.62
CA SER A 339 3.26 4.44 -10.63
C SER A 339 3.03 5.88 -10.23
N MET A 340 3.25 6.17 -8.97
CA MET A 340 3.04 7.47 -8.36
C MET A 340 4.19 7.80 -7.42
N MET A 341 4.68 9.04 -7.49
CA MET A 341 5.65 9.55 -6.53
C MET A 341 5.18 10.87 -5.94
N LEU A 342 5.12 10.95 -4.60
CA LEU A 342 4.74 12.14 -3.84
C LEU A 342 5.94 12.65 -3.07
N GLY A 343 6.12 13.96 -3.01
CA GLY A 343 7.21 14.62 -2.30
C GLY A 343 6.69 15.35 -1.07
N TRP A 344 7.30 15.08 0.07
CA TRP A 344 6.99 15.69 1.35
C TRP A 344 8.18 16.47 1.88
N GLU A 345 7.91 17.58 2.50
CA GLU A 345 8.84 18.27 3.40
C GLU A 345 8.42 17.90 4.81
N TRP A 346 9.20 16.99 5.41
CA TRP A 346 8.88 16.35 6.69
C TRP A 346 9.00 17.31 7.88
#